data_75aa76dff92a22b8698d762d74641191
#
_entry.id   75aa76dff92a22b8698d762d74641191
#
_cell.length_a   1.000
_cell.length_b   1.000
_cell.length_c   1.000
_cell.angle_alpha   90.00
_cell.angle_beta   90.00
_cell.angle_gamma   90.00
#
_symmetry.space_group_name_H-M   'P 1'
#
loop_
_entity.id
_entity.type
_entity.pdbx_description
1 polymer ?
#
loop_
_entity_poly.entity_id
_entity_poly.type
_entity_poly.pdbx_seq_one_letter_code
_entity_poly.pdbx_strand_id
1 'polypeptide(L)'
;MPLGYEVFAGNRHDATTLEEIMAHMEELYGRAGRVWIMDRGLASEKNVRFLRAGRRRYILGTAKNSLRKFERELLSEDWKQVHEGLEVRLVPAPDGEEVFILCRSAERQAKEQAMHERFEKRIEEGLLKIAASGSKRRQQSGAVERRVGRLLERNSRAARLFEVRVEVDAQGFPQLRWTKVESWREWARRSEGCYLLRSNVIDWTPEELWRAYVQLTEAEAAFRVHKSDLQIRPVWHHREHRVGAHILVCFLAYVLWKTLAASCRQGGLGDEPRQIFEELCEISLVDVILPTRNGVEVRKRCLSQPTEHQRILLQRLGMRLPLALEQAQM
;
A
#
# COMPACT_ATOMS: atom_id res chain seq x y z
N MET A 1 -10.02 10.83 8.59
CA MET A 1 -9.27 11.02 9.86
C MET A 1 -9.12 9.66 10.55
N PRO A 2 -7.96 9.31 11.14
CA PRO A 2 -7.80 8.10 11.93
C PRO A 2 -8.62 8.23 13.23
N LEU A 3 -9.28 7.13 13.64
CA LEU A 3 -10.07 7.09 14.88
C LEU A 3 -9.26 6.56 16.06
N GLY A 4 -8.27 5.72 15.80
CA GLY A 4 -7.43 5.09 16.81
C GLY A 4 -6.37 4.20 16.20
N TYR A 5 -5.60 3.55 17.04
CA TYR A 5 -4.60 2.56 16.66
C TYR A 5 -4.55 1.44 17.71
N GLU A 6 -4.10 0.27 17.29
CA GLU A 6 -3.85 -0.87 18.13
C GLU A 6 -2.41 -1.35 17.98
N VAL A 7 -1.81 -1.83 19.05
CA VAL A 7 -0.45 -2.33 19.07
C VAL A 7 -0.46 -3.82 19.41
N PHE A 8 0.10 -4.62 18.50
CA PHE A 8 0.22 -6.06 18.68
C PHE A 8 1.68 -6.49 18.73
N ALA A 9 1.93 -7.64 19.34
CA ALA A 9 3.26 -8.24 19.32
C ALA A 9 3.72 -8.49 17.85
N GLY A 10 4.98 -8.14 17.55
CA GLY A 10 5.50 -8.12 16.18
C GLY A 10 5.57 -9.48 15.46
N ASN A 11 5.44 -10.58 16.19
CA ASN A 11 5.36 -11.95 15.66
C ASN A 11 3.92 -12.43 15.43
N ARG A 12 2.91 -11.61 15.73
CA ARG A 12 1.50 -11.95 15.55
C ARG A 12 1.11 -11.76 14.08
N HIS A 13 0.42 -12.74 13.52
CA HIS A 13 -0.05 -12.66 12.13
C HIS A 13 -1.33 -11.81 12.05
N ASP A 14 -1.39 -10.87 11.11
CA ASP A 14 -2.47 -9.88 10.97
C ASP A 14 -3.88 -10.51 10.97
N ALA A 15 -4.06 -11.65 10.26
CA ALA A 15 -5.34 -12.33 10.21
C ALA A 15 -5.89 -12.79 11.58
N THR A 16 -5.04 -12.88 12.61
CA THR A 16 -5.45 -13.29 13.98
C THR A 16 -5.89 -12.14 14.86
N THR A 17 -5.72 -10.89 14.42
CA THR A 17 -6.05 -9.69 15.20
C THR A 17 -7.47 -9.19 14.96
N LEU A 18 -8.13 -9.68 13.89
CA LEU A 18 -9.42 -9.16 13.42
C LEU A 18 -10.50 -9.20 14.50
N GLU A 19 -10.68 -10.33 15.16
CA GLU A 19 -11.73 -10.52 16.17
C GLU A 19 -11.59 -9.54 17.33
N GLU A 20 -10.36 -9.32 17.78
CA GLU A 20 -10.00 -8.42 18.89
C GLU A 20 -10.21 -6.95 18.50
N ILE A 21 -9.74 -6.53 17.32
CA ILE A 21 -9.94 -5.17 16.81
C ILE A 21 -11.44 -4.87 16.68
N MET A 22 -12.21 -5.81 16.14
CA MET A 22 -13.65 -5.61 15.96
C MET A 22 -14.40 -5.55 17.29
N ALA A 23 -14.04 -6.40 18.26
CA ALA A 23 -14.61 -6.35 19.60
C ALA A 23 -14.34 -5.00 20.27
N HIS A 24 -13.10 -4.52 20.22
CA HIS A 24 -12.72 -3.23 20.76
C HIS A 24 -13.46 -2.07 20.07
N MET A 25 -13.55 -2.09 18.76
CA MET A 25 -14.29 -1.07 18.00
C MET A 25 -15.79 -1.08 18.31
N GLU A 26 -16.39 -2.27 18.49
CA GLU A 26 -17.79 -2.41 18.89
C GLU A 26 -18.04 -1.98 20.34
N GLU A 27 -17.07 -2.15 21.23
CA GLU A 27 -17.13 -1.67 22.61
C GLU A 27 -17.06 -0.13 22.67
N LEU A 28 -16.13 0.49 21.95
CA LEU A 28 -15.95 1.95 21.96
C LEU A 28 -17.08 2.70 21.25
N TYR A 29 -17.56 2.19 20.13
CA TYR A 29 -18.46 2.91 19.22
C TYR A 29 -19.80 2.23 19.01
N GLY A 30 -20.10 1.15 19.72
CA GLY A 30 -21.30 0.35 19.56
C GLY A 30 -21.36 -0.45 18.27
N ARG A 31 -22.33 -1.33 18.16
CA ARG A 31 -22.68 -2.07 16.94
C ARG A 31 -23.49 -1.19 16.00
N ALA A 32 -22.85 -0.36 15.20
CA ALA A 32 -23.52 0.36 14.12
C ALA A 32 -23.56 -0.51 12.85
N GLY A 33 -24.42 -0.16 11.88
CA GLY A 33 -24.50 -0.83 10.57
C GLY A 33 -23.27 -0.57 9.69
N ARG A 34 -22.06 -0.79 10.23
CA ARG A 34 -20.79 -0.54 9.56
C ARG A 34 -20.53 -1.59 8.49
N VAL A 35 -19.87 -1.16 7.41
CA VAL A 35 -19.27 -2.07 6.44
C VAL A 35 -17.78 -2.16 6.74
N TRP A 36 -17.30 -3.37 7.02
CA TRP A 36 -15.89 -3.64 7.30
C TRP A 36 -15.14 -3.86 5.99
N ILE A 37 -14.19 -2.99 5.72
CA ILE A 37 -13.40 -3.03 4.49
C ILE A 37 -12.00 -3.53 4.84
N MET A 38 -11.55 -4.60 4.21
CA MET A 38 -10.31 -5.27 4.57
C MET A 38 -9.53 -5.72 3.35
N ASP A 39 -8.19 -5.66 3.48
CA ASP A 39 -7.29 -6.23 2.47
C ASP A 39 -7.32 -7.76 2.51
N ARG A 40 -6.81 -8.35 1.44
CA ARG A 40 -6.70 -9.81 1.27
C ARG A 40 -5.95 -10.52 2.42
N GLY A 41 -5.04 -9.83 3.10
CA GLY A 41 -4.30 -10.38 4.24
C GLY A 41 -5.20 -10.80 5.41
N LEU A 42 -6.35 -10.15 5.55
CA LEU A 42 -7.36 -10.43 6.58
C LEU A 42 -8.49 -11.34 6.09
N ALA A 43 -8.57 -11.62 4.78
CA ALA A 43 -9.67 -12.35 4.14
C ALA A 43 -9.51 -13.89 4.25
N SER A 44 -9.19 -14.42 5.44
CA SER A 44 -9.17 -15.85 5.68
C SER A 44 -10.60 -16.41 5.80
N GLU A 45 -10.81 -17.68 5.42
CA GLU A 45 -12.14 -18.32 5.56
C GLU A 45 -12.62 -18.38 7.02
N LYS A 46 -11.70 -18.41 8.00
CA LYS A 46 -12.02 -18.28 9.42
C LYS A 46 -12.65 -16.90 9.69
N ASN A 47 -12.00 -15.85 9.21
CA ASN A 47 -12.47 -14.48 9.41
C ASN A 47 -13.79 -14.21 8.69
N VAL A 48 -13.98 -14.74 7.47
CA VAL A 48 -15.25 -14.63 6.75
C VAL A 48 -16.37 -15.29 7.54
N ARG A 49 -16.16 -16.50 8.08
CA ARG A 49 -17.13 -17.18 8.93
C ARG A 49 -17.49 -16.38 10.19
N PHE A 50 -16.49 -15.81 10.84
CA PHE A 50 -16.68 -14.93 12.00
C PHE A 50 -17.53 -13.69 11.66
N LEU A 51 -17.25 -13.05 10.52
CA LEU A 51 -18.03 -11.89 10.05
C LEU A 51 -19.50 -12.27 9.77
N ARG A 52 -19.71 -13.38 9.07
CA ARG A 52 -21.07 -13.90 8.74
C ARG A 52 -21.84 -14.29 9.99
N ALA A 53 -21.21 -15.04 10.91
CA ALA A 53 -21.85 -15.44 12.18
C ALA A 53 -22.31 -14.22 13.00
N GLY A 54 -21.53 -13.14 12.97
CA GLY A 54 -21.88 -11.87 13.60
C GLY A 54 -22.82 -10.98 12.80
N ARG A 55 -23.32 -11.42 11.64
CA ARG A 55 -24.13 -10.62 10.70
C ARG A 55 -23.50 -9.27 10.35
N ARG A 56 -22.17 -9.26 10.23
CA ARG A 56 -21.39 -8.04 9.91
C ARG A 56 -21.31 -7.88 8.40
N ARG A 57 -21.50 -6.65 7.92
CA ARG A 57 -21.33 -6.30 6.51
C ARG A 57 -19.84 -6.11 6.21
N TYR A 58 -19.38 -6.61 5.06
CA TYR A 58 -17.97 -6.54 4.70
C TYR A 58 -17.72 -6.42 3.20
N ILE A 59 -16.55 -5.85 2.87
CA ILE A 59 -15.95 -5.86 1.54
C ILE A 59 -14.49 -6.30 1.71
N LEU A 60 -14.08 -7.37 1.05
CA LEU A 60 -12.77 -8.01 1.20
C LEU A 60 -12.02 -8.05 -0.12
N GLY A 61 -10.74 -7.71 -0.11
CA GLY A 61 -9.84 -8.06 -1.20
C GLY A 61 -9.61 -9.57 -1.24
N THR A 62 -9.52 -10.15 -2.43
CA THR A 62 -9.23 -11.56 -2.61
C THR A 62 -7.88 -11.80 -3.30
N ALA A 63 -7.36 -13.02 -3.19
CA ALA A 63 -6.13 -13.39 -3.89
C ALA A 63 -6.34 -13.46 -5.40
N LYS A 64 -5.37 -13.01 -6.20
CA LYS A 64 -5.45 -12.96 -7.68
C LYS A 64 -5.73 -14.34 -8.32
N ASN A 65 -5.29 -15.43 -7.68
CA ASN A 65 -5.58 -16.80 -8.16
C ASN A 65 -7.06 -17.14 -8.15
N SER A 66 -7.88 -16.48 -7.32
CA SER A 66 -9.33 -16.65 -7.28
C SER A 66 -10.03 -16.19 -8.56
N LEU A 67 -9.40 -15.31 -9.35
CA LEU A 67 -9.91 -14.88 -10.67
C LEU A 67 -10.14 -16.03 -11.65
N ARG A 68 -9.39 -17.14 -11.52
CA ARG A 68 -9.58 -18.30 -12.40
C ARG A 68 -10.97 -18.92 -12.33
N LYS A 69 -11.66 -18.76 -11.21
CA LYS A 69 -13.04 -19.23 -11.06
C LYS A 69 -14.04 -18.41 -11.89
N PHE A 70 -13.62 -17.23 -12.36
CA PHE A 70 -14.43 -16.26 -13.08
C PHE A 70 -13.93 -16.03 -14.51
N GLU A 71 -13.28 -17.05 -15.11
CA GLU A 71 -12.70 -16.91 -16.46
C GLU A 71 -13.77 -16.57 -17.51
N ARG A 72 -14.97 -17.13 -17.40
CA ARG A 72 -16.09 -16.85 -18.30
C ARG A 72 -16.58 -15.41 -18.17
N GLU A 73 -16.68 -14.93 -16.93
CA GLU A 73 -17.13 -13.59 -16.59
C GLU A 73 -16.11 -12.53 -17.03
N LEU A 74 -14.81 -12.88 -17.01
CA LEU A 74 -13.75 -12.01 -17.50
C LEU A 74 -13.81 -11.80 -19.03
N LEU A 75 -14.35 -12.77 -19.77
CA LEU A 75 -14.51 -12.72 -21.24
C LEU A 75 -15.80 -12.05 -21.70
N SER A 76 -16.72 -11.80 -20.79
CA SER A 76 -18.03 -11.19 -21.11
C SER A 76 -17.89 -9.69 -21.36
N GLU A 77 -18.83 -9.12 -22.09
CA GLU A 77 -18.90 -7.70 -22.42
C GLU A 77 -19.71 -6.86 -21.40
N ASP A 78 -20.36 -7.50 -20.42
CA ASP A 78 -21.25 -6.85 -19.44
C ASP A 78 -20.47 -6.14 -18.30
N TRP A 79 -19.58 -5.24 -18.68
CA TRP A 79 -18.81 -4.42 -17.74
C TRP A 79 -19.44 -3.04 -17.63
N LYS A 80 -19.55 -2.55 -16.39
CA LYS A 80 -20.01 -1.19 -16.11
C LYS A 80 -18.82 -0.30 -15.79
N GLN A 81 -18.65 0.75 -16.57
CA GLN A 81 -17.65 1.77 -16.27
C GLN A 81 -18.11 2.55 -15.00
N VAL A 82 -17.28 2.55 -13.96
CA VAL A 82 -17.56 3.25 -12.70
C VAL A 82 -16.63 4.44 -12.46
N HIS A 83 -15.51 4.47 -13.18
CA HIS A 83 -14.55 5.56 -13.18
C HIS A 83 -13.79 5.54 -14.52
N GLU A 84 -13.08 6.62 -14.88
CA GLU A 84 -12.22 6.65 -16.03
C GLU A 84 -11.15 5.55 -15.95
N GLY A 85 -11.09 4.69 -16.97
CA GLY A 85 -10.17 3.55 -17.01
C GLY A 85 -10.46 2.43 -16.00
N LEU A 86 -11.65 2.41 -15.38
CA LEU A 86 -12.07 1.36 -14.47
C LEU A 86 -13.46 0.83 -14.79
N GLU A 87 -13.53 -0.47 -14.97
CA GLU A 87 -14.77 -1.19 -15.18
C GLU A 87 -15.01 -2.21 -14.07
N VAL A 88 -16.27 -2.39 -13.70
CA VAL A 88 -16.69 -3.30 -12.64
C VAL A 88 -17.84 -4.18 -13.13
N ARG A 89 -17.81 -5.45 -12.71
CA ARG A 89 -18.90 -6.40 -12.92
C ARG A 89 -19.23 -7.09 -11.62
N LEU A 90 -20.53 -7.21 -11.32
CA LEU A 90 -21.01 -7.97 -10.18
C LEU A 90 -21.38 -9.38 -10.61
N VAL A 91 -20.95 -10.37 -9.83
CA VAL A 91 -21.30 -11.79 -10.00
C VAL A 91 -21.86 -12.28 -8.67
N PRO A 92 -23.18 -12.55 -8.60
CA PRO A 92 -23.78 -13.12 -7.38
C PRO A 92 -23.15 -14.48 -7.03
N ALA A 93 -22.96 -14.74 -5.75
CA ALA A 93 -22.61 -16.06 -5.29
C ALA A 93 -23.80 -17.02 -5.47
N PRO A 94 -23.55 -18.34 -5.62
CA PRO A 94 -24.64 -19.31 -5.83
C PRO A 94 -25.67 -19.38 -4.71
N ASP A 95 -25.27 -19.04 -3.47
CA ASP A 95 -26.14 -18.97 -2.30
C ASP A 95 -26.93 -17.65 -2.19
N GLY A 96 -26.63 -16.67 -3.03
CA GLY A 96 -27.25 -15.34 -3.02
C GLY A 96 -26.89 -14.47 -1.81
N GLU A 97 -26.07 -14.96 -0.88
CA GLU A 97 -25.68 -14.22 0.32
C GLU A 97 -24.48 -13.27 0.12
N GLU A 98 -23.75 -13.48 -0.96
CA GLU A 98 -22.58 -12.69 -1.31
C GLU A 98 -22.60 -12.26 -2.76
N VAL A 99 -21.81 -11.26 -3.06
CA VAL A 99 -21.51 -10.79 -4.41
C VAL A 99 -19.99 -10.71 -4.60
N PHE A 100 -19.52 -11.18 -5.74
CA PHE A 100 -18.16 -11.01 -6.19
C PHE A 100 -18.10 -9.79 -7.11
N ILE A 101 -17.14 -8.91 -6.84
CA ILE A 101 -16.95 -7.69 -7.59
C ILE A 101 -15.66 -7.86 -8.41
N LEU A 102 -15.81 -8.13 -9.71
CA LEU A 102 -14.74 -8.16 -10.66
C LEU A 102 -14.43 -6.72 -11.06
N CYS A 103 -13.17 -6.32 -10.92
CA CYS A 103 -12.71 -4.99 -11.30
C CYS A 103 -11.61 -5.11 -12.37
N ARG A 104 -11.66 -4.27 -13.40
CA ARG A 104 -10.65 -4.16 -14.47
C ARG A 104 -10.17 -2.72 -14.57
N SER A 105 -8.89 -2.49 -14.26
CA SER A 105 -8.25 -1.17 -14.25
C SER A 105 -7.21 -1.06 -15.34
N ALA A 106 -7.35 -0.09 -16.23
CA ALA A 106 -6.41 0.18 -17.34
C ALA A 106 -5.02 0.57 -16.82
N GLU A 107 -4.94 1.40 -15.78
CA GLU A 107 -3.67 1.80 -15.17
C GLU A 107 -2.93 0.59 -14.59
N ARG A 108 -3.65 -0.28 -13.86
CA ARG A 108 -3.09 -1.49 -13.29
C ARG A 108 -2.68 -2.48 -14.37
N GLN A 109 -3.45 -2.57 -15.46
CA GLN A 109 -3.13 -3.40 -16.62
C GLN A 109 -1.81 -2.99 -17.25
N ALA A 110 -1.62 -1.71 -17.55
CA ALA A 110 -0.37 -1.20 -18.11
C ALA A 110 0.84 -1.47 -17.19
N LYS A 111 0.69 -1.29 -15.88
CA LYS A 111 1.75 -1.61 -14.91
C LYS A 111 2.08 -3.10 -14.87
N GLU A 112 1.07 -3.97 -14.89
CA GLU A 112 1.26 -5.42 -14.84
C GLU A 112 1.89 -5.94 -16.14
N GLN A 113 1.48 -5.43 -17.30
CA GLN A 113 2.09 -5.73 -18.60
C GLN A 113 3.56 -5.37 -18.65
N ALA A 114 3.90 -4.12 -18.35
CA ALA A 114 5.28 -3.65 -18.34
C ALA A 114 6.16 -4.47 -17.37
N MET A 115 5.57 -4.91 -16.27
CA MET A 115 6.25 -5.75 -15.30
C MET A 115 6.46 -7.18 -15.84
N HIS A 116 5.44 -7.81 -16.45
CA HIS A 116 5.55 -9.14 -17.05
C HIS A 116 6.59 -9.15 -18.19
N GLU A 117 6.55 -8.18 -19.09
CA GLU A 117 7.53 -8.03 -20.18
C GLU A 117 8.97 -7.93 -19.64
N ARG A 118 9.18 -7.14 -18.59
CA ARG A 118 10.50 -7.00 -17.95
C ARG A 118 11.00 -8.31 -17.35
N PHE A 119 10.13 -9.07 -16.67
CA PHE A 119 10.51 -10.36 -16.09
C PHE A 119 10.72 -11.44 -17.17
N GLU A 120 9.88 -11.46 -18.22
CA GLU A 120 10.01 -12.33 -19.37
C GLU A 120 11.37 -12.12 -20.06
N LYS A 121 11.70 -10.88 -20.39
CA LYS A 121 12.99 -10.51 -20.97
C LYS A 121 14.19 -10.94 -20.12
N ARG A 122 14.09 -10.75 -18.81
CA ARG A 122 15.18 -11.19 -17.87
C ARG A 122 15.36 -12.69 -17.86
N ILE A 123 14.27 -13.46 -17.94
CA ILE A 123 14.34 -14.92 -18.02
C ILE A 123 15.00 -15.34 -19.33
N GLU A 124 14.57 -14.81 -20.48
CA GLU A 124 15.14 -15.12 -21.78
C GLU A 124 16.64 -14.82 -21.85
N GLU A 125 17.05 -13.61 -21.47
CA GLU A 125 18.47 -13.22 -21.40
C GLU A 125 19.28 -14.12 -20.47
N GLY A 126 18.68 -14.50 -19.34
CA GLY A 126 19.30 -15.41 -18.39
C GLY A 126 19.45 -16.83 -18.91
N LEU A 127 18.43 -17.38 -19.60
CA LEU A 127 18.48 -18.68 -20.24
C LEU A 127 19.52 -18.73 -21.35
N LEU A 128 19.59 -17.71 -22.20
CA LEU A 128 20.61 -17.57 -23.26
C LEU A 128 22.04 -17.55 -22.67
N LYS A 129 22.26 -16.81 -21.57
CA LYS A 129 23.56 -16.79 -20.86
C LYS A 129 23.92 -18.14 -20.28
N ILE A 130 22.95 -18.86 -19.71
CA ILE A 130 23.16 -20.21 -19.16
C ILE A 130 23.50 -21.18 -20.30
N ALA A 131 22.74 -21.18 -21.39
CA ALA A 131 22.99 -22.03 -22.57
C ALA A 131 24.39 -21.79 -23.16
N ALA A 132 24.77 -20.53 -23.39
CA ALA A 132 26.07 -20.17 -23.91
C ALA A 132 27.25 -20.60 -23.01
N SER A 133 27.05 -20.64 -21.69
CA SER A 133 28.06 -21.08 -20.74
C SER A 133 28.16 -22.60 -20.61
N GLY A 134 27.06 -23.32 -20.82
CA GLY A 134 27.00 -24.78 -20.79
C GLY A 134 27.76 -25.44 -21.96
N SER A 135 27.71 -24.84 -23.14
CA SER A 135 28.41 -25.32 -24.35
C SER A 135 29.92 -25.13 -24.30
N LYS A 136 30.45 -24.25 -23.46
CA LYS A 136 31.90 -23.92 -23.38
C LYS A 136 32.66 -24.72 -22.32
N ARG A 137 32.00 -25.34 -21.34
CA ARG A 137 32.62 -26.10 -20.25
C ARG A 137 31.80 -27.34 -19.95
N ARG A 138 32.47 -28.45 -19.70
CA ARG A 138 31.86 -29.71 -19.23
C ARG A 138 31.23 -29.46 -17.84
N GLN A 139 30.02 -28.94 -17.81
CA GLN A 139 29.26 -28.72 -16.57
C GLN A 139 28.39 -29.94 -16.30
N GLN A 140 28.20 -30.28 -15.01
CA GLN A 140 27.23 -31.30 -14.63
C GLN A 140 25.81 -30.73 -14.84
N SER A 141 24.87 -31.51 -15.40
CA SER A 141 23.48 -31.14 -15.66
C SER A 141 22.80 -30.51 -14.43
N GLY A 142 23.02 -31.09 -13.24
CA GLY A 142 22.48 -30.56 -11.99
C GLY A 142 23.00 -29.16 -11.60
N ALA A 143 24.15 -28.72 -12.12
CA ALA A 143 24.63 -27.35 -11.92
C ALA A 143 23.86 -26.37 -12.82
N VAL A 144 23.53 -26.80 -14.04
CA VAL A 144 22.70 -26.01 -14.99
C VAL A 144 21.28 -25.89 -14.45
N GLU A 145 20.68 -26.99 -14.00
CA GLU A 145 19.33 -27.02 -13.40
C GLU A 145 19.21 -26.06 -12.20
N ARG A 146 20.18 -26.10 -11.28
CA ARG A 146 20.19 -25.15 -10.14
C ARG A 146 20.27 -23.68 -10.57
N ARG A 147 21.00 -23.37 -11.65
CA ARG A 147 21.07 -22.00 -12.19
C ARG A 147 19.75 -21.59 -12.82
N VAL A 148 19.10 -22.47 -13.55
CA VAL A 148 17.76 -22.27 -14.11
C VAL A 148 16.76 -22.04 -12.99
N GLY A 149 16.74 -22.92 -11.97
CA GLY A 149 15.85 -22.79 -10.81
C GLY A 149 15.97 -21.42 -10.11
N ARG A 150 17.20 -20.96 -9.84
CA ARG A 150 17.43 -19.63 -9.25
C ARG A 150 16.98 -18.47 -10.17
N LEU A 151 17.16 -18.62 -11.49
CA LEU A 151 16.72 -17.61 -12.45
C LEU A 151 15.20 -17.49 -12.44
N LEU A 152 14.48 -18.62 -12.48
CA LEU A 152 13.02 -18.67 -12.44
C LEU A 152 12.47 -18.18 -11.10
N GLU A 153 13.08 -18.56 -9.98
CA GLU A 153 12.71 -18.11 -8.64
C GLU A 153 12.80 -16.58 -8.50
N ARG A 154 13.92 -15.99 -8.94
CA ARG A 154 14.10 -14.52 -8.94
C ARG A 154 13.12 -13.77 -9.84
N ASN A 155 12.55 -14.45 -10.82
CA ASN A 155 11.60 -13.91 -11.78
C ASN A 155 10.24 -14.65 -11.71
N SER A 156 9.81 -15.01 -10.52
CA SER A 156 8.64 -15.88 -10.25
C SER A 156 7.33 -15.41 -10.91
N ARG A 157 7.20 -14.11 -11.17
CA ARG A 157 6.00 -13.53 -11.81
C ARG A 157 5.82 -13.98 -13.26
N ALA A 158 6.90 -14.20 -14.00
CA ALA A 158 6.88 -14.70 -15.38
C ALA A 158 7.39 -16.15 -15.50
N ALA A 159 7.87 -16.76 -14.42
CA ALA A 159 8.47 -18.09 -14.45
C ALA A 159 7.55 -19.16 -15.07
N ARG A 160 6.25 -19.08 -14.82
CA ARG A 160 5.26 -20.03 -15.35
C ARG A 160 4.99 -19.88 -16.84
N LEU A 161 5.48 -18.82 -17.48
CA LEU A 161 5.45 -18.65 -18.93
C LEU A 161 6.48 -19.53 -19.65
N PHE A 162 7.45 -20.11 -18.90
CA PHE A 162 8.55 -20.86 -19.44
C PHE A 162 8.50 -22.31 -18.96
N GLU A 163 8.51 -23.26 -19.91
CA GLU A 163 8.85 -24.65 -19.66
C GLU A 163 10.30 -24.84 -20.08
N VAL A 164 11.17 -25.15 -19.11
CA VAL A 164 12.62 -25.26 -19.33
C VAL A 164 13.06 -26.68 -19.05
N ARG A 165 13.77 -27.29 -20.02
CA ARG A 165 14.33 -28.67 -19.92
C ARG A 165 15.82 -28.62 -20.11
N VAL A 166 16.54 -29.42 -19.30
CA VAL A 166 17.96 -29.63 -19.45
C VAL A 166 18.14 -31.06 -19.95
N GLU A 167 18.57 -31.21 -21.19
CA GLU A 167 18.86 -32.46 -21.87
C GLU A 167 20.39 -32.66 -21.92
N VAL A 168 20.86 -33.88 -22.03
CA VAL A 168 22.28 -34.19 -22.21
C VAL A 168 22.47 -34.71 -23.63
N ASP A 169 23.37 -34.09 -24.38
CA ASP A 169 23.66 -34.51 -25.74
C ASP A 169 24.51 -35.84 -25.77
N ALA A 170 24.72 -36.37 -26.97
CA ALA A 170 25.47 -37.61 -27.18
C ALA A 170 26.93 -37.52 -26.69
N GLN A 171 27.47 -36.32 -26.53
CA GLN A 171 28.83 -36.07 -26.04
C GLN A 171 28.88 -35.82 -24.53
N GLY A 172 27.74 -35.85 -23.83
CA GLY A 172 27.63 -35.63 -22.40
C GLY A 172 27.57 -34.17 -21.98
N PHE A 173 27.27 -33.24 -22.91
CA PHE A 173 27.12 -31.81 -22.61
C PHE A 173 25.64 -31.46 -22.32
N PRO A 174 25.36 -30.64 -21.30
CA PRO A 174 24.01 -30.20 -21.03
C PRO A 174 23.54 -29.19 -22.09
N GLN A 175 22.42 -29.50 -22.71
CA GLN A 175 21.70 -28.67 -23.65
C GLN A 175 20.46 -28.10 -22.98
N LEU A 176 20.30 -26.80 -23.04
CA LEU A 176 19.15 -26.09 -22.47
C LEU A 176 18.12 -25.82 -23.56
N ARG A 177 16.91 -26.35 -23.39
CA ARG A 177 15.77 -26.06 -24.24
C ARG A 177 14.66 -25.45 -23.44
N TRP A 178 13.97 -24.47 -24.01
CA TRP A 178 12.79 -23.87 -23.39
C TRP A 178 11.75 -23.48 -24.41
N THR A 179 10.51 -23.52 -23.96
CA THR A 179 9.34 -23.10 -24.75
C THR A 179 8.47 -22.17 -23.90
N LYS A 180 7.71 -21.31 -24.58
CA LYS A 180 6.72 -20.47 -23.91
C LYS A 180 5.38 -21.21 -23.85
N VAL A 181 4.76 -21.24 -22.68
CA VAL A 181 3.47 -21.88 -22.44
C VAL A 181 2.36 -20.90 -22.84
N GLU A 182 1.76 -21.06 -24.03
CA GLU A 182 0.78 -20.11 -24.57
C GLU A 182 -0.47 -19.96 -23.70
N SER A 183 -0.96 -21.07 -23.11
CA SER A 183 -2.12 -21.01 -22.20
C SER A 183 -1.88 -20.12 -20.96
N TRP A 184 -0.64 -20.04 -20.49
CA TRP A 184 -0.27 -19.11 -19.42
C TRP A 184 -0.19 -17.67 -19.89
N ARG A 185 0.30 -17.42 -21.12
CA ARG A 185 0.34 -16.11 -21.72
C ARG A 185 -1.07 -15.55 -21.95
N GLU A 186 -1.97 -16.36 -22.47
CA GLU A 186 -3.37 -15.99 -22.64
C GLU A 186 -4.03 -15.65 -21.31
N TRP A 187 -3.83 -16.49 -20.28
CA TRP A 187 -4.34 -16.22 -18.96
C TRP A 187 -3.75 -14.94 -18.35
N ALA A 188 -2.45 -14.70 -18.51
CA ALA A 188 -1.81 -13.47 -18.04
C ALA A 188 -2.47 -12.25 -18.68
N ARG A 189 -2.61 -12.22 -20.00
CA ARG A 189 -3.27 -11.12 -20.75
C ARG A 189 -4.71 -10.87 -20.27
N ARG A 190 -5.50 -11.93 -20.05
CA ARG A 190 -6.89 -11.82 -19.60
C ARG A 190 -7.00 -11.32 -18.16
N SER A 191 -6.06 -11.66 -17.32
CA SER A 191 -6.08 -11.33 -15.87
C SER A 191 -5.29 -10.07 -15.52
N GLU A 192 -4.52 -9.49 -16.46
CA GLU A 192 -3.81 -8.24 -16.25
C GLU A 192 -4.78 -7.09 -15.99
N GLY A 193 -4.48 -6.30 -14.97
CA GLY A 193 -5.34 -5.22 -14.52
C GLY A 193 -6.59 -5.66 -13.75
N CYS A 194 -6.89 -6.98 -13.73
CA CYS A 194 -8.05 -7.50 -13.03
C CYS A 194 -7.76 -7.84 -11.58
N TYR A 195 -8.73 -7.55 -10.72
CA TYR A 195 -8.75 -7.98 -9.32
C TYR A 195 -10.19 -8.28 -8.88
N LEU A 196 -10.30 -9.03 -7.81
CA LEU A 196 -11.56 -9.54 -7.30
C LEU A 196 -11.78 -9.10 -5.87
N LEU A 197 -12.97 -8.59 -5.58
CA LEU A 197 -13.45 -8.34 -4.23
C LEU A 197 -14.59 -9.30 -3.92
N ARG A 198 -14.82 -9.54 -2.63
CA ARG A 198 -15.90 -10.36 -2.11
C ARG A 198 -16.68 -9.57 -1.06
N SER A 199 -18.00 -9.56 -1.13
CA SER A 199 -18.84 -8.79 -0.24
C SER A 199 -20.17 -9.49 0.05
N ASN A 200 -20.72 -9.27 1.24
CA ASN A 200 -22.12 -9.60 1.56
C ASN A 200 -23.03 -8.36 1.52
N VAL A 201 -22.52 -7.24 1.01
CA VAL A 201 -23.27 -6.01 0.78
C VAL A 201 -23.88 -6.10 -0.61
N ILE A 202 -25.06 -6.70 -0.71
CA ILE A 202 -25.72 -6.99 -1.99
C ILE A 202 -26.66 -5.86 -2.46
N ASP A 203 -26.95 -4.92 -1.59
CA ASP A 203 -27.84 -3.78 -1.80
C ASP A 203 -27.15 -2.53 -2.39
N TRP A 204 -25.83 -2.58 -2.55
CA TRP A 204 -25.03 -1.48 -3.10
C TRP A 204 -24.75 -1.66 -4.59
N THR A 205 -24.63 -0.54 -5.28
CA THR A 205 -24.22 -0.50 -6.68
C THR A 205 -22.73 -0.88 -6.86
N PRO A 206 -22.32 -1.31 -8.06
CA PRO A 206 -20.89 -1.58 -8.35
C PRO A 206 -19.98 -0.42 -8.00
N GLU A 207 -20.43 0.81 -8.25
CA GLU A 207 -19.69 2.04 -7.97
C GLU A 207 -19.52 2.27 -6.46
N GLU A 208 -20.58 2.11 -5.69
CA GLU A 208 -20.53 2.27 -4.23
C GLU A 208 -19.62 1.25 -3.57
N LEU A 209 -19.70 -0.03 -3.99
CA LEU A 209 -18.84 -1.10 -3.49
C LEU A 209 -17.37 -0.82 -3.79
N TRP A 210 -17.06 -0.42 -5.03
CA TRP A 210 -15.70 -0.10 -5.41
C TRP A 210 -15.19 1.16 -4.70
N ARG A 211 -15.99 2.22 -4.65
CA ARG A 211 -15.64 3.50 -4.00
C ARG A 211 -15.37 3.30 -2.50
N ALA A 212 -16.14 2.43 -1.85
CA ALA A 212 -15.89 2.04 -0.47
C ALA A 212 -14.55 1.29 -0.34
N TYR A 213 -14.27 0.32 -1.21
CA TYR A 213 -13.03 -0.45 -1.14
C TYR A 213 -11.76 0.41 -1.37
N VAL A 214 -11.83 1.37 -2.27
CA VAL A 214 -10.69 2.27 -2.56
C VAL A 214 -10.28 3.10 -1.35
N GLN A 215 -11.15 3.29 -0.36
CA GLN A 215 -10.76 3.96 0.91
C GLN A 215 -9.60 3.25 1.64
N LEU A 216 -9.32 1.97 1.36
CA LEU A 216 -8.13 1.29 1.87
C LEU A 216 -6.81 1.95 1.39
N THR A 217 -6.82 2.67 0.26
CA THR A 217 -5.64 3.44 -0.18
C THR A 217 -5.26 4.53 0.82
N GLU A 218 -6.24 5.08 1.56
CA GLU A 218 -5.98 6.02 2.65
C GLU A 218 -5.24 5.35 3.82
N ALA A 219 -5.59 4.10 4.14
CA ALA A 219 -4.86 3.34 5.16
C ALA A 219 -3.44 3.00 4.70
N GLU A 220 -3.26 2.61 3.43
CA GLU A 220 -1.93 2.38 2.86
C GLU A 220 -1.08 3.66 2.87
N ALA A 221 -1.67 4.82 2.53
CA ALA A 221 -1.02 6.11 2.61
C ALA A 221 -0.63 6.46 4.06
N ALA A 222 -1.49 6.15 5.04
CA ALA A 222 -1.18 6.31 6.45
C ALA A 222 0.06 5.53 6.85
N PHE A 223 0.11 4.23 6.52
CA PHE A 223 1.28 3.39 6.80
C PHE A 223 2.54 3.86 6.06
N ARG A 224 2.42 4.43 4.88
CA ARG A 224 3.53 5.02 4.14
C ARG A 224 4.08 6.24 4.89
N VAL A 225 3.23 7.19 5.27
CA VAL A 225 3.63 8.38 6.04
C VAL A 225 4.28 7.98 7.35
N HIS A 226 3.72 7.03 8.10
CA HIS A 226 4.33 6.52 9.32
C HIS A 226 5.75 5.95 9.09
N LYS A 227 5.97 5.23 8.00
CA LYS A 227 7.25 4.58 7.72
C LYS A 227 8.30 5.54 7.14
N SER A 228 7.90 6.47 6.27
CA SER A 228 8.80 7.38 5.56
C SER A 228 8.97 8.72 6.27
N ASP A 229 7.88 9.39 6.59
CA ASP A 229 7.90 10.78 7.04
C ASP A 229 8.02 10.90 8.55
N LEU A 230 7.31 10.05 9.28
CA LEU A 230 7.30 10.04 10.73
C LEU A 230 8.30 9.04 11.35
N GLN A 231 9.02 8.31 10.51
CA GLN A 231 10.11 7.39 10.91
C GLN A 231 9.74 6.47 12.10
N ILE A 232 8.53 5.89 12.07
CA ILE A 232 8.11 4.95 13.12
C ILE A 232 9.08 3.76 13.25
N ARG A 233 9.92 3.52 12.25
CA ARG A 233 10.96 2.49 12.23
C ARG A 233 12.31 3.10 11.81
N PRO A 234 13.43 2.66 12.41
CA PRO A 234 13.54 1.62 13.46
C PRO A 234 13.13 2.11 14.85
N VAL A 235 12.50 1.24 15.64
CA VAL A 235 12.20 1.52 17.04
C VAL A 235 13.43 1.12 17.86
N TRP A 236 14.15 2.10 18.41
CA TRP A 236 15.37 1.90 19.20
C TRP A 236 15.12 1.56 20.66
N HIS A 237 13.86 1.52 21.07
CA HIS A 237 13.48 1.24 22.45
C HIS A 237 13.27 -0.26 22.66
N HIS A 238 13.75 -0.77 23.80
CA HIS A 238 13.62 -2.17 24.20
C HIS A 238 12.56 -2.39 25.30
N ARG A 239 12.16 -1.32 26.00
CA ARG A 239 11.12 -1.39 27.02
C ARG A 239 9.75 -1.14 26.42
N GLU A 240 8.78 -2.01 26.72
CA GLU A 240 7.44 -1.98 26.15
C GLU A 240 6.75 -0.61 26.26
N HIS A 241 6.77 0.01 27.45
CA HIS A 241 6.17 1.33 27.65
C HIS A 241 6.82 2.44 26.80
N ARG A 242 8.13 2.35 26.50
CA ARG A 242 8.82 3.30 25.61
C ARG A 242 8.50 3.05 24.16
N VAL A 243 8.34 1.77 23.77
CA VAL A 243 7.85 1.40 22.44
C VAL A 243 6.44 1.95 22.22
N GLY A 244 5.55 1.74 23.20
CA GLY A 244 4.20 2.28 23.18
C GLY A 244 4.16 3.81 23.08
N ALA A 245 4.98 4.51 23.87
CA ALA A 245 5.10 5.96 23.83
C ALA A 245 5.60 6.46 22.44
N HIS A 246 6.60 5.79 21.86
CA HIS A 246 7.10 6.11 20.53
C HIS A 246 5.99 5.97 19.46
N ILE A 247 5.23 4.87 19.49
CA ILE A 247 4.12 4.64 18.57
C ILE A 247 3.02 5.70 18.75
N LEU A 248 2.68 6.05 20.00
CA LEU A 248 1.71 7.09 20.31
C LEU A 248 2.12 8.45 19.73
N VAL A 249 3.39 8.85 19.91
CA VAL A 249 3.92 10.11 19.34
C VAL A 249 3.80 10.10 17.82
N CYS A 250 4.18 9.01 17.17
CA CYS A 250 4.03 8.87 15.71
C CYS A 250 2.56 8.95 15.27
N PHE A 251 1.64 8.33 16.02
CA PHE A 251 0.21 8.41 15.74
C PHE A 251 -0.31 9.85 15.88
N LEU A 252 0.03 10.55 16.95
CA LEU A 252 -0.35 11.95 17.13
C LEU A 252 0.22 12.85 16.03
N ALA A 253 1.47 12.65 15.65
CA ALA A 253 2.08 13.36 14.51
C ALA A 253 1.30 13.10 13.21
N TYR A 254 0.84 11.87 12.98
CA TYR A 254 0.00 11.54 11.83
C TYR A 254 -1.38 12.24 11.89
N VAL A 255 -2.01 12.31 13.05
CA VAL A 255 -3.26 13.08 13.23
C VAL A 255 -3.05 14.54 12.85
N LEU A 256 -1.97 15.17 13.33
CA LEU A 256 -1.62 16.56 12.99
C LEU A 256 -1.37 16.71 11.48
N TRP A 257 -0.65 15.76 10.88
CA TRP A 257 -0.41 15.73 9.43
C TRP A 257 -1.71 15.69 8.61
N LYS A 258 -2.65 14.82 8.99
CA LYS A 258 -3.97 14.73 8.33
C LYS A 258 -4.82 15.99 8.58
N THR A 259 -4.69 16.61 9.74
CA THR A 259 -5.35 17.88 10.04
C THR A 259 -4.81 18.99 9.16
N LEU A 260 -3.49 19.10 9.02
CA LEU A 260 -2.85 20.05 8.11
C LEU A 260 -3.30 19.81 6.66
N ALA A 261 -3.30 18.55 6.18
CA ALA A 261 -3.79 18.23 4.85
C ALA A 261 -5.25 18.64 4.62
N ALA A 262 -6.11 18.46 5.63
CA ALA A 262 -7.50 18.93 5.55
C ALA A 262 -7.59 20.46 5.49
N SER A 263 -6.81 21.16 6.32
CA SER A 263 -6.75 22.63 6.31
C SER A 263 -6.21 23.17 4.98
N CYS A 264 -5.19 22.51 4.39
CA CYS A 264 -4.66 22.88 3.08
C CYS A 264 -5.74 22.79 1.99
N ARG A 265 -6.50 21.68 1.95
CA ARG A 265 -7.61 21.52 1.00
C ARG A 265 -8.68 22.59 1.18
N GLN A 266 -9.07 22.87 2.41
CA GLN A 266 -10.05 23.93 2.71
C GLN A 266 -9.54 25.33 2.32
N GLY A 267 -8.24 25.58 2.51
CA GLY A 267 -7.58 26.83 2.11
C GLY A 267 -7.27 26.93 0.60
N GLY A 268 -7.62 25.92 -0.21
CA GLY A 268 -7.30 25.89 -1.65
C GLY A 268 -5.80 25.76 -1.95
N LEU A 269 -5.03 25.13 -1.04
CA LEU A 269 -3.58 24.92 -1.15
C LEU A 269 -3.21 23.54 -1.70
N GLY A 270 -4.19 22.73 -2.14
CA GLY A 270 -3.96 21.38 -2.66
C GLY A 270 -3.82 20.32 -1.56
N ASP A 271 -3.28 19.16 -1.96
CA ASP A 271 -3.19 17.94 -1.13
C ASP A 271 -1.76 17.62 -0.65
N GLU A 272 -0.78 18.51 -0.86
CA GLU A 272 0.64 18.30 -0.56
C GLU A 272 1.07 19.03 0.73
N PRO A 273 0.66 18.55 1.92
CA PRO A 273 0.94 19.23 3.19
C PRO A 273 2.44 19.30 3.49
N ARG A 274 3.26 18.40 2.92
CA ARG A 274 4.71 18.39 3.10
C ARG A 274 5.37 19.68 2.64
N GLN A 275 5.08 20.13 1.42
CA GLN A 275 5.69 21.33 0.86
C GLN A 275 5.35 22.55 1.71
N ILE A 276 4.10 22.66 2.12
CA ILE A 276 3.63 23.76 2.97
C ILE A 276 4.30 23.71 4.35
N PHE A 277 4.43 22.52 4.93
CA PHE A 277 5.09 22.33 6.21
C PHE A 277 6.58 22.69 6.13
N GLU A 278 7.30 22.22 5.11
CA GLU A 278 8.71 22.53 4.89
C GLU A 278 8.93 24.03 4.74
N GLU A 279 8.10 24.73 3.96
CA GLU A 279 8.19 26.16 3.78
C GLU A 279 7.89 26.96 5.06
N LEU A 280 6.89 26.55 5.85
CA LEU A 280 6.60 27.18 7.12
C LEU A 280 7.66 26.89 8.20
N CYS A 281 8.38 25.76 8.12
CA CYS A 281 9.49 25.45 9.01
C CYS A 281 10.72 26.35 8.84
N GLU A 282 10.80 27.11 7.75
CA GLU A 282 11.84 28.12 7.56
C GLU A 282 11.65 29.35 8.48
N ILE A 283 10.43 29.53 9.00
CA ILE A 283 10.18 30.59 9.99
C ILE A 283 10.84 30.16 11.31
N SER A 284 11.93 30.82 11.63
CA SER A 284 12.81 30.46 12.73
C SER A 284 12.66 31.38 13.94
N LEU A 285 12.93 30.82 15.11
CA LEU A 285 13.09 31.56 16.34
C LEU A 285 14.53 32.06 16.46
N VAL A 286 14.74 33.36 16.57
CA VAL A 286 16.06 34.01 16.58
C VAL A 286 16.25 34.76 17.91
N ASP A 287 17.35 34.51 18.59
CA ASP A 287 17.78 35.28 19.75
C ASP A 287 18.69 36.42 19.29
N VAL A 288 18.19 37.65 19.40
CA VAL A 288 18.96 38.87 19.12
C VAL A 288 19.63 39.32 20.41
N ILE A 289 20.95 39.38 20.42
CA ILE A 289 21.76 39.84 21.54
C ILE A 289 22.20 41.29 21.24
N LEU A 290 21.73 42.20 22.08
CA LEU A 290 22.01 43.63 21.95
C LEU A 290 22.98 44.03 23.08
N PRO A 291 24.27 44.39 22.77
CA PRO A 291 25.15 44.91 23.77
C PRO A 291 24.69 46.34 24.17
N THR A 292 24.56 46.59 25.46
CA THR A 292 24.25 47.92 25.95
C THR A 292 25.53 48.70 26.31
N ARG A 293 25.46 50.04 26.37
CA ARG A 293 26.59 50.89 26.74
C ARG A 293 27.15 50.58 28.15
N ASN A 294 26.35 49.95 29.01
CA ASN A 294 26.73 49.61 30.38
C ASN A 294 27.33 48.22 30.47
N GLY A 295 27.64 47.55 29.38
CA GLY A 295 28.25 46.20 29.37
C GLY A 295 27.25 45.06 29.64
N VAL A 296 25.97 45.37 29.79
CA VAL A 296 24.88 44.38 29.98
C VAL A 296 24.38 43.96 28.61
N GLU A 297 24.28 42.69 28.34
CA GLU A 297 23.66 42.15 27.13
C GLU A 297 22.14 42.03 27.33
N VAL A 298 21.37 42.64 26.43
CA VAL A 298 19.91 42.44 26.36
C VAL A 298 19.62 41.40 25.31
N ARG A 299 19.09 40.26 25.72
CA ARG A 299 18.67 39.17 24.84
C ARG A 299 17.19 39.30 24.53
N LYS A 300 16.85 39.43 23.25
CA LYS A 300 15.47 39.53 22.77
C LYS A 300 15.18 38.36 21.82
N ARG A 301 14.22 37.55 22.16
CA ARG A 301 13.77 36.45 21.32
C ARG A 301 12.71 36.95 20.32
N CYS A 302 12.96 36.73 19.04
CA CYS A 302 12.12 37.20 17.94
C CYS A 302 11.86 36.06 16.93
N LEU A 303 10.78 36.13 16.19
CA LEU A 303 10.57 35.31 15.01
C LEU A 303 11.23 35.97 13.80
N SER A 304 11.80 35.16 12.90
CA SER A 304 12.23 35.64 11.59
C SER A 304 11.05 36.22 10.84
N GLN A 305 11.30 37.21 10.00
CA GLN A 305 10.25 37.86 9.22
C GLN A 305 9.77 36.89 8.12
N PRO A 306 8.48 36.51 8.08
CA PRO A 306 7.97 35.64 7.06
C PRO A 306 8.08 36.28 5.67
N THR A 307 8.39 35.51 4.66
CA THR A 307 8.28 35.88 3.25
C THR A 307 6.85 36.21 2.88
N GLU A 308 6.63 36.84 1.74
CA GLU A 308 5.27 37.14 1.25
C GLU A 308 4.48 35.83 1.01
N HIS A 309 5.11 34.82 0.44
CA HIS A 309 4.47 33.52 0.21
C HIS A 309 4.09 32.85 1.53
N GLN A 310 4.97 32.81 2.52
CA GLN A 310 4.67 32.29 3.86
C GLN A 310 3.50 33.05 4.54
N ARG A 311 3.37 34.36 4.35
CA ARG A 311 2.23 35.13 4.86
C ARG A 311 0.91 34.72 4.20
N ILE A 312 0.94 34.48 2.88
CA ILE A 312 -0.24 33.97 2.15
C ILE A 312 -0.63 32.58 2.65
N LEU A 313 0.34 31.68 2.85
CA LEU A 313 0.09 30.33 3.40
C LEU A 313 -0.54 30.42 4.79
N LEU A 314 0.03 31.21 5.70
CA LEU A 314 -0.51 31.40 7.06
C LEU A 314 -1.94 31.96 7.01
N GLN A 315 -2.19 32.94 6.16
CA GLN A 315 -3.53 33.53 6.01
C GLN A 315 -4.55 32.50 5.52
N ARG A 316 -4.21 31.70 4.49
CA ARG A 316 -5.09 30.67 3.94
C ARG A 316 -5.34 29.52 4.92
N LEU A 317 -4.36 29.21 5.77
CA LEU A 317 -4.50 28.22 6.84
C LEU A 317 -5.21 28.77 8.09
N GLY A 318 -5.55 30.07 8.12
CA GLY A 318 -6.14 30.73 9.30
C GLY A 318 -5.18 30.83 10.49
N MET A 319 -3.87 30.71 10.26
CA MET A 319 -2.83 30.73 11.29
C MET A 319 -2.27 32.14 11.49
N ARG A 320 -1.94 32.47 12.74
CA ARG A 320 -1.27 33.72 13.09
C ARG A 320 -0.01 33.42 13.87
N LEU A 321 1.07 34.11 13.53
CA LEU A 321 2.28 34.05 14.34
C LEU A 321 2.11 34.87 15.61
N PRO A 322 2.69 34.46 16.74
CA PRO A 322 2.63 35.25 17.98
C PRO A 322 3.39 36.56 17.81
N LEU A 323 2.76 37.66 18.22
CA LEU A 323 3.33 39.01 18.16
C LEU A 323 4.45 39.22 19.20
N ALA A 324 4.36 38.53 20.32
CA ALA A 324 5.37 38.56 21.38
C ALA A 324 5.55 37.12 21.90
N LEU A 325 6.79 36.69 22.10
CA LEU A 325 7.12 35.44 22.76
C LEU A 325 7.30 35.73 24.25
N GLU A 326 6.47 35.13 25.09
CA GLU A 326 6.69 35.19 26.55
C GLU A 326 8.09 34.66 26.86
N GLN A 327 8.84 35.43 27.65
CA GLN A 327 10.14 34.97 28.15
C GLN A 327 9.88 33.77 29.06
N ALA A 328 10.26 32.57 28.62
CA ALA A 328 10.34 31.44 29.53
C ALA A 328 11.35 31.82 30.63
N GLN A 329 10.86 32.11 31.81
CA GLN A 329 11.71 32.15 33.01
C GLN A 329 12.24 30.74 33.19
N MET A 330 13.56 30.54 33.00
CA MET A 330 14.26 29.35 33.43
C MET A 330 14.57 29.44 34.89
#